data_a139ed1e4c107c7c9f75374baa3702d1
#
_entry.id   a139ed1e4c107c7c9f75374baa3702d1
#
_cell.length_a   1.000
_cell.length_b   1.000
_cell.length_c   1.000
_cell.angle_alpha   90.00
_cell.angle_beta   90.00
_cell.angle_gamma   90.00
#
_symmetry.space_group_name_H-M   'P 1'
#
loop_
_entity.id
_entity.type
_entity.pdbx_description
1 polymer ?
#
loop_
_entity_poly.entity_id
_entity_poly.type
_entity_poly.pdbx_seq_one_letter_code
_entity_poly.pdbx_strand_id
1 'polypeptide(L)'
;MLCAESLSLAGRLRDLGALFQPGEVTAICGPNGAGKSTLLACLAGLLDPDEGRVSLGGADLATMHPRQRAQSIGYLPQTPEVAWDVSVEVLVSLGRIPWAGGPAGEAQEAIDAAIAAMDLEEFRHRPVSRLSGGERARALMARVLATRPRWLLADEPLANLDLGHAAALIGSFREQAVAGRGVVLVLHDLASAMNHADRVLVLDRGRLAADGPPKEALSEDVVARVWHVDAQWLGDEGAKALAVRGS
;
A
#
# COMPACT_ATOMS: atom_id res chain seq x y z
N MET A 1 3.49 -6.61 -14.37
CA MET A 1 2.18 -5.99 -14.18
C MET A 1 1.38 -6.81 -13.20
N LEU A 2 0.58 -6.18 -12.34
CA LEU A 2 -0.41 -6.80 -11.46
C LEU A 2 -1.80 -6.40 -12.00
N CYS A 3 -2.70 -7.36 -12.17
CA CYS A 3 -3.98 -7.11 -12.83
C CYS A 3 -5.12 -7.74 -12.03
N ALA A 4 -6.18 -6.95 -11.82
CA ALA A 4 -7.49 -7.41 -11.36
C ALA A 4 -8.40 -7.53 -12.58
N GLU A 5 -8.96 -8.71 -12.83
CA GLU A 5 -9.81 -8.98 -13.98
C GLU A 5 -11.23 -9.34 -13.50
N SER A 6 -12.17 -8.39 -13.64
CA SER A 6 -13.61 -8.54 -13.32
C SER A 6 -13.86 -9.13 -11.92
N LEU A 7 -13.19 -8.60 -10.90
CA LEU A 7 -13.32 -9.12 -9.54
C LEU A 7 -14.70 -8.85 -8.98
N SER A 8 -15.38 -9.90 -8.55
CA SER A 8 -16.60 -9.82 -7.76
C SER A 8 -16.43 -10.58 -6.45
N LEU A 9 -16.88 -9.98 -5.36
CA LEU A 9 -16.94 -10.58 -4.04
C LEU A 9 -18.21 -10.10 -3.34
N ALA A 10 -19.03 -11.03 -2.88
CA ALA A 10 -20.36 -10.74 -2.37
C ALA A 10 -20.38 -9.62 -1.32
N GLY A 11 -21.17 -8.58 -1.61
CA GLY A 11 -21.34 -7.42 -0.76
C GLY A 11 -20.16 -6.42 -0.73
N ARG A 12 -19.04 -6.71 -1.41
CA ARG A 12 -17.79 -5.92 -1.29
C ARG A 12 -17.22 -5.41 -2.61
N LEU A 13 -17.16 -6.26 -3.65
CA LEU A 13 -16.68 -5.90 -4.99
C LEU A 13 -17.68 -6.34 -6.05
N ARG A 14 -17.76 -5.59 -7.16
CA ARG A 14 -18.73 -5.81 -8.24
C ARG A 14 -18.11 -5.53 -9.59
N ASP A 15 -17.66 -6.57 -10.28
CA ASP A 15 -17.07 -6.51 -11.63
C ASP A 15 -15.97 -5.43 -11.73
N LEU A 16 -15.01 -5.49 -10.80
CA LEU A 16 -13.94 -4.53 -10.71
C LEU A 16 -12.73 -5.00 -11.52
N GLY A 17 -12.34 -4.22 -12.53
CA GLY A 17 -11.13 -4.43 -13.32
C GLY A 17 -10.15 -3.29 -13.13
N ALA A 18 -8.85 -3.59 -12.91
CA ALA A 18 -7.79 -2.61 -12.84
C ALA A 18 -6.44 -3.22 -13.19
N LEU A 19 -5.59 -2.46 -13.89
CA LEU A 19 -4.23 -2.84 -14.25
C LEU A 19 -3.25 -1.92 -13.52
N PHE A 20 -2.31 -2.49 -12.77
CA PHE A 20 -1.29 -1.76 -12.03
C PHE A 20 0.07 -1.89 -12.71
N GLN A 21 0.84 -0.79 -12.75
CA GLN A 21 2.14 -0.72 -13.41
C GLN A 21 3.28 -0.72 -12.37
N PRO A 22 4.41 -1.38 -12.67
CA PRO A 22 5.62 -1.19 -11.87
C PRO A 22 6.20 0.21 -12.11
N GLY A 23 6.89 0.76 -11.12
CA GLY A 23 7.46 2.11 -11.19
C GLY A 23 6.47 3.24 -10.91
N GLU A 24 5.25 2.91 -10.48
CA GLU A 24 4.15 3.83 -10.24
C GLU A 24 3.63 3.69 -8.80
N VAL A 25 3.27 4.81 -8.20
CA VAL A 25 2.47 4.86 -6.96
C VAL A 25 1.01 5.01 -7.34
N THR A 26 0.24 3.95 -7.17
CA THR A 26 -1.22 3.98 -7.36
C THR A 26 -1.92 4.10 -6.02
N ALA A 27 -2.75 5.13 -5.83
CA ALA A 27 -3.61 5.28 -4.66
C ALA A 27 -5.00 4.68 -4.93
N ILE A 28 -5.54 3.95 -3.96
CA ILE A 28 -6.93 3.49 -3.93
C ILE A 28 -7.68 4.35 -2.92
N CYS A 29 -8.63 5.16 -3.40
CA CYS A 29 -9.45 6.06 -2.61
C CYS A 29 -10.93 5.66 -2.67
N GLY A 30 -11.74 6.18 -1.76
CA GLY A 30 -13.18 5.96 -1.73
C GLY A 30 -13.75 6.03 -0.31
N PRO A 31 -15.06 6.14 -0.15
CA PRO A 31 -15.72 6.16 1.15
C PRO A 31 -15.46 4.90 1.98
N ASN A 32 -15.80 4.95 3.27
CA ASN A 32 -15.78 3.76 4.11
C ASN A 32 -16.75 2.70 3.57
N GLY A 33 -16.30 1.46 3.52
CA GLY A 33 -17.10 0.36 2.96
C GLY A 33 -17.10 0.28 1.43
N ALA A 34 -16.36 1.14 0.71
CA ALA A 34 -16.27 1.11 -0.76
C ALA A 34 -15.57 -0.13 -1.34
N GLY A 35 -14.91 -0.94 -0.52
CA GLY A 35 -14.22 -2.16 -0.97
C GLY A 35 -12.70 -2.03 -1.12
N LYS A 36 -12.09 -0.92 -0.69
CA LYS A 36 -10.64 -0.62 -0.86
C LYS A 36 -9.73 -1.72 -0.29
N SER A 37 -9.85 -2.00 1.02
CA SER A 37 -9.05 -3.04 1.71
C SER A 37 -9.35 -4.44 1.15
N THR A 38 -10.57 -4.68 0.69
CA THR A 38 -10.96 -5.93 0.03
C THR A 38 -10.24 -6.09 -1.30
N LEU A 39 -10.23 -5.05 -2.14
CA LEU A 39 -9.45 -5.06 -3.39
C LEU A 39 -7.97 -5.29 -3.10
N LEU A 40 -7.41 -4.56 -2.14
CA LEU A 40 -6.00 -4.70 -1.78
C LEU A 40 -5.66 -6.12 -1.29
N ALA A 41 -6.56 -6.73 -0.49
CA ALA A 41 -6.39 -8.11 -0.01
C ALA A 41 -6.48 -9.13 -1.16
N CYS A 42 -7.36 -8.93 -2.15
CA CYS A 42 -7.40 -9.75 -3.36
C CYS A 42 -6.09 -9.61 -4.17
N LEU A 43 -5.60 -8.38 -4.37
CA LEU A 43 -4.33 -8.11 -5.05
C LEU A 43 -3.13 -8.74 -4.35
N ALA A 44 -3.17 -8.85 -3.02
CA ALA A 44 -2.15 -9.55 -2.24
C ALA A 44 -2.29 -11.09 -2.27
N GLY A 45 -3.40 -11.60 -2.82
CA GLY A 45 -3.76 -13.02 -2.78
C GLY A 45 -4.05 -13.53 -1.37
N LEU A 46 -4.51 -12.64 -0.48
CA LEU A 46 -4.94 -12.97 0.88
C LEU A 46 -6.45 -13.28 0.95
N LEU A 47 -7.17 -12.90 -0.10
CA LEU A 47 -8.59 -13.10 -0.24
C LEU A 47 -8.90 -13.50 -1.69
N ASP A 48 -9.56 -14.63 -1.87
CA ASP A 48 -9.98 -15.09 -3.18
C ASP A 48 -11.32 -14.42 -3.56
N PRO A 49 -11.46 -13.85 -4.77
CA PRO A 49 -12.75 -13.35 -5.26
C PRO A 49 -13.72 -14.50 -5.55
N ASP A 50 -15.04 -14.22 -5.53
CA ASP A 50 -16.06 -15.19 -5.93
C ASP A 50 -16.07 -15.39 -7.46
N GLU A 51 -15.80 -14.28 -8.21
CA GLU A 51 -15.67 -14.27 -9.66
C GLU A 51 -14.50 -13.39 -10.09
N GLY A 52 -13.97 -13.67 -11.28
CA GLY A 52 -12.79 -13.00 -11.80
C GLY A 52 -11.51 -13.60 -11.25
N ARG A 53 -10.40 -12.91 -11.45
CA ARG A 53 -9.08 -13.35 -10.98
C ARG A 53 -8.10 -12.18 -10.82
N VAL A 54 -7.05 -12.43 -10.04
CA VAL A 54 -5.87 -11.55 -9.98
C VAL A 54 -4.70 -12.25 -10.64
N SER A 55 -4.02 -11.55 -11.55
CA SER A 55 -2.83 -12.08 -12.24
C SER A 55 -1.59 -11.22 -11.97
N LEU A 56 -0.44 -11.88 -11.81
CA LEU A 56 0.87 -11.26 -11.66
C LEU A 56 1.79 -11.71 -12.80
N GLY A 57 2.18 -10.77 -13.67
CA GLY A 57 2.98 -11.10 -14.85
C GLY A 57 2.31 -12.07 -15.81
N GLY A 58 0.98 -12.13 -15.83
CA GLY A 58 0.17 -13.06 -16.63
C GLY A 58 -0.13 -14.39 -15.95
N ALA A 59 0.50 -14.72 -14.81
CA ALA A 59 0.19 -15.90 -14.03
C ALA A 59 -0.93 -15.61 -13.02
N ASP A 60 -1.90 -16.51 -12.91
CA ASP A 60 -2.98 -16.39 -11.92
C ASP A 60 -2.43 -16.57 -10.50
N LEU A 61 -2.69 -15.59 -9.62
CA LEU A 61 -2.25 -15.61 -8.23
C LEU A 61 -2.79 -16.80 -7.44
N ALA A 62 -4.00 -17.25 -7.74
CA ALA A 62 -4.62 -18.40 -7.05
C ALA A 62 -3.85 -19.70 -7.30
N THR A 63 -3.20 -19.84 -8.46
CA THR A 63 -2.41 -21.02 -8.83
C THR A 63 -0.94 -20.91 -8.42
N MET A 64 -0.50 -19.70 -8.02
CA MET A 64 0.89 -19.44 -7.65
C MET A 64 1.21 -20.05 -6.27
N HIS A 65 2.37 -20.72 -6.18
CA HIS A 65 2.81 -21.26 -4.89
C HIS A 65 2.91 -20.13 -3.83
N PRO A 66 2.38 -20.31 -2.60
CA PRO A 66 2.33 -19.27 -1.57
C PRO A 66 3.67 -18.57 -1.31
N ARG A 67 4.76 -19.34 -1.35
CA ARG A 67 6.12 -18.81 -1.17
C ARG A 67 6.52 -17.85 -2.29
N GLN A 68 6.24 -18.18 -3.55
CA GLN A 68 6.54 -17.33 -4.71
C GLN A 68 5.72 -16.04 -4.67
N ARG A 69 4.45 -16.15 -4.29
CA ARG A 69 3.58 -15.00 -4.07
C ARG A 69 4.14 -14.07 -2.98
N ALA A 70 4.51 -14.63 -1.82
CA ALA A 70 5.09 -13.87 -0.72
C ALA A 70 6.49 -13.27 -1.04
N GLN A 71 7.25 -13.85 -1.97
CA GLN A 71 8.50 -13.26 -2.50
C GLN A 71 8.23 -12.08 -3.46
N SER A 72 7.08 -12.07 -4.12
CA SER A 72 6.74 -11.10 -5.15
C SER A 72 5.95 -9.92 -4.63
N ILE A 73 5.10 -10.13 -3.62
CA ILE A 73 4.17 -9.14 -3.07
C ILE A 73 4.43 -8.97 -1.58
N GLY A 74 4.83 -7.76 -1.19
CA GLY A 74 4.90 -7.33 0.19
C GLY A 74 3.59 -6.63 0.59
N TYR A 75 3.00 -7.03 1.71
CA TYR A 75 1.74 -6.49 2.20
C TYR A 75 1.88 -5.91 3.60
N LEU A 76 1.44 -4.66 3.76
CA LEU A 76 1.34 -3.96 5.04
C LEU A 76 -0.14 -3.75 5.36
N PRO A 77 -0.72 -4.49 6.34
CA PRO A 77 -2.12 -4.32 6.73
C PRO A 77 -2.33 -3.04 7.53
N GLN A 78 -3.57 -2.56 7.61
CA GLN A 78 -3.97 -1.37 8.37
C GLN A 78 -3.60 -1.46 9.86
N THR A 79 -3.78 -2.65 10.45
CA THR A 79 -3.47 -2.90 11.87
C THR A 79 -2.50 -4.07 11.97
N PRO A 80 -1.20 -3.82 11.77
CA PRO A 80 -0.21 -4.90 11.87
C PRO A 80 0.00 -5.30 13.32
N GLU A 81 -0.35 -6.53 13.65
CA GLU A 81 -0.09 -7.09 14.98
C GLU A 81 1.37 -7.58 15.07
N VAL A 82 2.02 -7.22 16.17
CA VAL A 82 3.30 -7.81 16.57
C VAL A 82 3.03 -8.56 17.88
N ALA A 83 2.92 -9.88 17.76
CA ALA A 83 2.47 -10.74 18.85
C ALA A 83 3.51 -10.88 19.99
N TRP A 84 4.78 -10.55 19.73
CA TRP A 84 5.87 -10.70 20.70
C TRP A 84 6.70 -9.42 20.78
N ASP A 85 7.24 -9.15 21.95
CA ASP A 85 8.15 -8.03 22.17
C ASP A 85 9.58 -8.40 21.69
N VAL A 86 9.75 -8.36 20.36
CA VAL A 86 11.02 -8.64 19.68
C VAL A 86 11.76 -7.34 19.35
N SER A 87 13.07 -7.44 19.10
CA SER A 87 13.84 -6.30 18.58
C SER A 87 13.44 -5.95 17.14
N VAL A 88 13.74 -4.72 16.72
CA VAL A 88 13.54 -4.27 15.32
C VAL A 88 14.19 -5.24 14.33
N GLU A 89 15.43 -5.64 14.58
CA GLU A 89 16.15 -6.59 13.70
C GLU A 89 15.42 -7.92 13.57
N VAL A 90 14.93 -8.48 14.67
CA VAL A 90 14.16 -9.72 14.67
C VAL A 90 12.84 -9.53 13.91
N LEU A 91 12.12 -8.40 14.14
CA LEU A 91 10.91 -8.10 13.37
C LEU A 91 11.19 -8.03 11.87
N VAL A 92 12.24 -7.31 11.45
CA VAL A 92 12.63 -7.16 10.04
C VAL A 92 13.05 -8.50 9.44
N SER A 93 13.75 -9.35 10.21
CA SER A 93 14.18 -10.68 9.75
C SER A 93 13.00 -11.60 9.39
N LEU A 94 11.82 -11.40 9.98
CA LEU A 94 10.61 -12.16 9.61
C LEU A 94 10.22 -11.93 8.14
N GLY A 95 10.58 -10.79 7.54
CA GLY A 95 10.43 -10.53 6.11
C GLY A 95 11.23 -11.50 5.23
N ARG A 96 12.21 -12.22 5.77
CA ARG A 96 13.01 -13.20 5.02
C ARG A 96 12.44 -14.62 5.05
N ILE A 97 11.36 -14.88 5.80
CA ILE A 97 10.72 -16.21 5.84
C ILE A 97 10.45 -16.80 4.43
N PRO A 98 9.94 -16.05 3.44
CA PRO A 98 9.73 -16.57 2.10
C PRO A 98 11.02 -17.00 1.39
N TRP A 99 12.17 -16.56 1.86
CA TRP A 99 13.51 -16.83 1.30
C TRP A 99 14.30 -17.86 2.12
N ALA A 100 13.64 -18.56 3.07
CA ALA A 100 14.30 -19.59 3.90
C ALA A 100 15.00 -20.64 3.01
N GLY A 101 16.27 -20.97 3.36
CA GLY A 101 17.12 -21.87 2.57
C GLY A 101 17.80 -21.22 1.36
N GLY A 102 17.75 -19.89 1.23
CA GLY A 102 18.54 -19.13 0.25
C GLY A 102 20.03 -19.08 0.57
N PRO A 103 20.84 -18.42 -0.28
CA PRO A 103 22.28 -18.29 -0.10
C PRO A 103 22.67 -17.69 1.26
N ALA A 104 23.78 -18.14 1.82
CA ALA A 104 24.32 -17.60 3.06
C ALA A 104 24.68 -16.12 2.89
N GLY A 105 24.30 -15.27 3.85
CA GLY A 105 24.59 -13.83 3.85
C GLY A 105 23.51 -12.97 3.15
N GLU A 106 22.79 -13.47 2.14
CA GLU A 106 21.77 -12.69 1.43
C GLU A 106 20.63 -12.20 2.34
N ALA A 107 20.27 -13.03 3.32
CA ALA A 107 19.25 -12.65 4.30
C ALA A 107 19.70 -11.45 5.15
N GLN A 108 20.95 -11.45 5.63
CA GLN A 108 21.49 -10.36 6.44
C GLN A 108 21.61 -9.08 5.62
N GLU A 109 22.11 -9.15 4.37
CA GLU A 109 22.18 -7.99 3.49
C GLU A 109 20.78 -7.36 3.25
N ALA A 110 19.75 -8.18 3.08
CA ALA A 110 18.38 -7.69 2.89
C ALA A 110 17.83 -7.03 4.16
N ILE A 111 18.14 -7.57 5.34
CA ILE A 111 17.76 -7.00 6.64
C ILE A 111 18.46 -5.66 6.84
N ASP A 112 19.78 -5.60 6.63
CA ASP A 112 20.57 -4.39 6.81
C ASP A 112 20.12 -3.28 5.86
N ALA A 113 19.90 -3.61 4.59
CA ALA A 113 19.37 -2.67 3.59
C ALA A 113 17.96 -2.14 3.95
N ALA A 114 17.10 -3.00 4.50
CA ALA A 114 15.75 -2.60 4.89
C ALA A 114 15.76 -1.71 6.15
N ILE A 115 16.63 -1.98 7.12
CA ILE A 115 16.82 -1.17 8.31
C ILE A 115 17.37 0.22 7.92
N ALA A 116 18.38 0.26 7.06
CA ALA A 116 18.97 1.50 6.56
C ALA A 116 17.94 2.34 5.76
N ALA A 117 17.18 1.70 4.88
CA ALA A 117 16.16 2.39 4.07
C ALA A 117 15.04 3.04 4.91
N MET A 118 14.91 2.67 6.17
CA MET A 118 13.90 3.19 7.10
C MET A 118 14.50 4.01 8.25
N ASP A 119 15.79 4.36 8.21
CA ASP A 119 16.53 5.09 9.26
C ASP A 119 16.32 4.46 10.64
N LEU A 120 16.57 3.15 10.76
CA LEU A 120 16.30 2.37 11.97
C LEU A 120 17.58 1.78 12.59
N GLU A 121 18.78 2.17 12.16
CA GLU A 121 20.05 1.62 12.62
C GLU A 121 20.23 1.79 14.13
N GLU A 122 19.92 2.95 14.67
CA GLU A 122 20.01 3.23 16.11
C GLU A 122 18.97 2.45 16.93
N PHE A 123 17.89 2.00 16.29
CA PHE A 123 16.80 1.23 16.92
C PHE A 123 16.94 -0.27 16.73
N ARG A 124 17.95 -0.75 15.99
CA ARG A 124 18.13 -2.15 15.57
C ARG A 124 17.84 -3.16 16.68
N HIS A 125 18.38 -2.94 17.86
CA HIS A 125 18.25 -3.84 19.01
C HIS A 125 17.16 -3.41 20.01
N ARG A 126 16.42 -2.32 19.70
CA ARG A 126 15.34 -1.84 20.58
C ARG A 126 14.11 -2.74 20.44
N PRO A 127 13.47 -3.12 21.57
CA PRO A 127 12.17 -3.80 21.52
C PRO A 127 11.11 -2.96 20.80
N VAL A 128 10.28 -3.61 19.97
CA VAL A 128 9.23 -2.93 19.17
C VAL A 128 8.20 -2.25 20.06
N SER A 129 7.94 -2.76 21.27
CA SER A 129 7.06 -2.15 22.26
C SER A 129 7.54 -0.78 22.77
N ARG A 130 8.83 -0.48 22.60
CA ARG A 130 9.47 0.78 23.03
C ARG A 130 9.66 1.80 21.91
N LEU A 131 9.11 1.51 20.75
CA LEU A 131 9.13 2.42 19.61
C LEU A 131 7.93 3.39 19.69
N SER A 132 8.13 4.62 19.24
CA SER A 132 7.04 5.54 18.93
C SER A 132 6.17 5.00 17.80
N GLY A 133 4.99 5.57 17.58
CA GLY A 133 4.10 5.17 16.49
C GLY A 133 4.79 5.25 15.12
N GLY A 134 5.52 6.32 14.86
CA GLY A 134 6.25 6.51 13.60
C GLY A 134 7.43 5.55 13.43
N GLU A 135 8.25 5.35 14.48
CA GLU A 135 9.33 4.37 14.46
C GLU A 135 8.80 2.94 14.24
N ARG A 136 7.66 2.60 14.87
CA ARG A 136 7.01 1.31 14.69
C ARG A 136 6.49 1.13 13.26
N ALA A 137 5.87 2.15 12.66
CA ALA A 137 5.41 2.11 11.27
C ALA A 137 6.59 1.87 10.30
N ARG A 138 7.72 2.57 10.50
CA ARG A 138 8.96 2.35 9.73
C ARG A 138 9.52 0.95 9.92
N ALA A 139 9.52 0.41 11.14
CA ALA A 139 9.98 -0.97 11.41
C ALA A 139 9.11 -2.03 10.71
N LEU A 140 7.80 -1.81 10.66
CA LEU A 140 6.87 -2.68 9.93
C LEU A 140 7.07 -2.58 8.41
N MET A 141 7.34 -1.38 7.91
CA MET A 141 7.70 -1.19 6.50
C MET A 141 9.06 -1.83 6.18
N ALA A 142 10.06 -1.70 7.04
CA ALA A 142 11.35 -2.38 6.90
C ALA A 142 11.19 -3.91 6.81
N ARG A 143 10.30 -4.51 7.61
CA ARG A 143 9.95 -5.94 7.51
C ARG A 143 9.45 -6.29 6.12
N VAL A 144 8.58 -5.46 5.54
CA VAL A 144 8.06 -5.68 4.17
C VAL A 144 9.18 -5.52 3.15
N LEU A 145 10.02 -4.50 3.26
CA LEU A 145 11.15 -4.25 2.34
C LEU A 145 12.21 -5.35 2.38
N ALA A 146 12.45 -5.97 3.55
CA ALA A 146 13.38 -7.09 3.69
C ALA A 146 13.00 -8.29 2.81
N THR A 147 11.72 -8.44 2.44
CA THR A 147 11.29 -9.44 1.46
C THR A 147 11.84 -9.14 0.06
N ARG A 148 12.30 -7.91 -0.23
CA ARG A 148 12.69 -7.44 -1.59
C ARG A 148 11.57 -7.69 -2.62
N PRO A 149 10.32 -7.30 -2.33
CA PRO A 149 9.20 -7.62 -3.20
C PRO A 149 9.22 -6.76 -4.46
N ARG A 150 8.54 -7.22 -5.52
CA ARG A 150 8.29 -6.42 -6.73
C ARG A 150 7.11 -5.48 -6.57
N TRP A 151 6.18 -5.84 -5.69
CA TRP A 151 4.95 -5.09 -5.40
C TRP A 151 4.85 -4.79 -3.92
N LEU A 152 4.58 -3.55 -3.59
CA LEU A 152 4.31 -3.07 -2.24
C LEU A 152 2.84 -2.67 -2.17
N LEU A 153 2.10 -3.35 -1.32
CA LEU A 153 0.68 -3.11 -1.08
C LEU A 153 0.52 -2.69 0.37
N ALA A 154 -0.04 -1.51 0.62
CA ALA A 154 -0.20 -1.01 1.99
C ALA A 154 -1.62 -0.45 2.21
N ASP A 155 -2.26 -0.94 3.27
CA ASP A 155 -3.60 -0.54 3.67
C ASP A 155 -3.52 0.54 4.75
N GLU A 156 -3.86 1.77 4.39
CA GLU A 156 -3.84 2.96 5.25
C GLU A 156 -2.52 3.16 6.02
N PRO A 157 -1.35 3.11 5.35
CA PRO A 157 -0.06 3.10 6.02
C PRO A 157 0.25 4.39 6.79
N LEU A 158 -0.48 5.47 6.53
CA LEU A 158 -0.28 6.79 7.14
C LEU A 158 -1.18 7.03 8.35
N ALA A 159 -2.09 6.10 8.66
CA ALA A 159 -3.02 6.25 9.76
C ALA A 159 -2.27 6.39 11.11
N ASN A 160 -2.71 7.35 11.93
CA ASN A 160 -2.14 7.63 13.26
C ASN A 160 -0.66 8.07 13.27
N LEU A 161 -0.11 8.49 12.13
CA LEU A 161 1.20 9.13 12.06
C LEU A 161 1.06 10.65 12.15
N ASP A 162 2.01 11.30 12.80
CA ASP A 162 2.16 12.75 12.69
C ASP A 162 2.65 13.15 11.27
N LEU A 163 2.59 14.43 10.96
CA LEU A 163 2.90 14.94 9.63
C LEU A 163 4.33 14.60 9.17
N GLY A 164 5.31 14.64 10.09
CA GLY A 164 6.70 14.37 9.74
C GLY A 164 6.91 12.89 9.39
N HIS A 165 6.37 11.98 10.21
CA HIS A 165 6.45 10.54 9.96
C HIS A 165 5.65 10.12 8.72
N ALA A 166 4.48 10.72 8.48
CA ALA A 166 3.68 10.47 7.29
C ALA A 166 4.43 10.90 6.02
N ALA A 167 5.03 12.10 6.01
CA ALA A 167 5.82 12.59 4.88
C ALA A 167 7.05 11.69 4.60
N ALA A 168 7.78 11.27 5.63
CA ALA A 168 8.91 10.37 5.49
C ALA A 168 8.49 9.01 4.88
N LEU A 169 7.37 8.44 5.35
CA LEU A 169 6.88 7.15 4.85
C LEU A 169 6.39 7.25 3.39
N ILE A 170 5.71 8.36 3.02
CA ILE A 170 5.35 8.64 1.62
C ILE A 170 6.60 8.75 0.75
N GLY A 171 7.63 9.48 1.22
CA GLY A 171 8.92 9.58 0.54
C GLY A 171 9.51 8.20 0.25
N SER A 172 9.50 7.32 1.24
CA SER A 172 9.99 5.95 1.08
C SER A 172 9.19 5.15 0.04
N PHE A 173 7.86 5.27 -0.01
CA PHE A 173 7.06 4.64 -1.06
C PHE A 173 7.41 5.17 -2.46
N ARG A 174 7.64 6.48 -2.59
CA ARG A 174 8.08 7.10 -3.85
C ARG A 174 9.44 6.58 -4.30
N GLU A 175 10.40 6.46 -3.40
CA GLU A 175 11.72 5.87 -3.68
C GLU A 175 11.60 4.43 -4.17
N GLN A 176 10.71 3.63 -3.57
CA GLN A 176 10.46 2.26 -4.01
C GLN A 176 9.87 2.22 -5.44
N ALA A 177 8.97 3.13 -5.78
CA ALA A 177 8.43 3.24 -7.13
C ALA A 177 9.51 3.66 -8.13
N VAL A 178 10.32 4.68 -7.82
CA VAL A 178 11.48 5.11 -8.64
C VAL A 178 12.47 3.96 -8.85
N ALA A 179 12.66 3.08 -7.86
CA ALA A 179 13.45 1.86 -7.98
C ALA A 179 12.79 0.76 -8.85
N GLY A 180 11.65 1.04 -9.49
CA GLY A 180 10.95 0.14 -10.41
C GLY A 180 9.98 -0.84 -9.76
N ARG A 181 9.67 -0.69 -8.47
CA ARG A 181 8.61 -1.48 -7.80
C ARG A 181 7.24 -0.89 -8.09
N GLY A 182 6.21 -1.73 -8.17
CA GLY A 182 4.83 -1.24 -8.15
C GLY A 182 4.40 -0.98 -6.71
N VAL A 183 3.79 0.17 -6.46
CA VAL A 183 3.31 0.57 -5.13
C VAL A 183 1.82 0.83 -5.20
N VAL A 184 1.03 0.17 -4.35
CA VAL A 184 -0.42 0.36 -4.26
C VAL A 184 -0.79 0.69 -2.81
N LEU A 185 -1.35 1.87 -2.60
CA LEU A 185 -1.68 2.41 -1.28
C LEU A 185 -3.17 2.64 -1.16
N VAL A 186 -3.81 2.12 -0.13
CA VAL A 186 -5.14 2.62 0.27
C VAL A 186 -4.93 3.90 1.07
N LEU A 187 -5.52 5.00 0.62
CA LEU A 187 -5.43 6.29 1.27
C LEU A 187 -6.82 6.86 1.57
N HIS A 188 -7.00 7.39 2.79
CA HIS A 188 -8.20 8.11 3.19
C HIS A 188 -8.09 9.60 2.89
N ASP A 189 -6.90 10.17 3.08
CA ASP A 189 -6.65 11.55 2.79
C ASP A 189 -6.47 11.77 1.28
N LEU A 190 -7.46 12.44 0.68
CA LEU A 190 -7.45 12.73 -0.75
C LEU A 190 -6.34 13.71 -1.13
N ALA A 191 -5.92 14.59 -0.22
CA ALA A 191 -4.81 15.51 -0.48
C ALA A 191 -3.49 14.74 -0.60
N SER A 192 -3.25 13.74 0.25
CA SER A 192 -2.10 12.85 0.11
C SER A 192 -2.13 12.09 -1.23
N ALA A 193 -3.28 11.57 -1.65
CA ALA A 193 -3.41 10.91 -2.94
C ALA A 193 -3.17 11.88 -4.12
N MET A 194 -3.73 13.09 -4.06
CA MET A 194 -3.58 14.13 -5.09
C MET A 194 -2.12 14.57 -5.27
N ASN A 195 -1.36 14.67 -4.17
CA ASN A 195 -0.01 15.23 -4.19
C ASN A 195 1.10 14.18 -4.41
N HIS A 196 0.84 12.91 -4.10
CA HIS A 196 1.90 11.90 -4.03
C HIS A 196 1.67 10.67 -4.90
N ALA A 197 0.47 10.42 -5.41
CA ALA A 197 0.22 9.32 -6.32
C ALA A 197 0.47 9.74 -7.80
N ASP A 198 0.87 8.77 -8.61
CA ASP A 198 0.94 8.93 -10.07
C ASP A 198 -0.41 8.61 -10.70
N ARG A 199 -1.19 7.72 -10.05
CA ARG A 199 -2.52 7.31 -10.48
C ARG A 199 -3.43 7.10 -9.27
N VAL A 200 -4.70 7.37 -9.45
CA VAL A 200 -5.72 7.16 -8.41
C VAL A 200 -6.87 6.33 -8.97
N LEU A 201 -7.21 5.27 -8.23
CA LEU A 201 -8.45 4.52 -8.40
C LEU A 201 -9.45 4.98 -7.33
N VAL A 202 -10.61 5.45 -7.75
CA VAL A 202 -11.70 5.79 -6.82
C VAL A 202 -12.74 4.69 -6.83
N LEU A 203 -12.98 4.10 -5.68
CA LEU A 203 -14.00 3.08 -5.49
C LEU A 203 -15.26 3.68 -4.84
N ASP A 204 -16.43 3.30 -5.34
CA ASP A 204 -17.73 3.53 -4.71
C ASP A 204 -18.56 2.26 -4.74
N ARG A 205 -19.05 1.81 -3.58
CA ARG A 205 -19.94 0.66 -3.40
C ARG A 205 -19.48 -0.61 -4.14
N GLY A 206 -18.18 -0.87 -4.09
CA GLY A 206 -17.55 -2.05 -4.71
C GLY A 206 -17.28 -1.92 -6.21
N ARG A 207 -17.51 -0.77 -6.81
CA ARG A 207 -17.25 -0.49 -8.22
C ARG A 207 -16.16 0.55 -8.42
N LEU A 208 -15.51 0.51 -9.57
CA LEU A 208 -14.59 1.56 -9.98
C LEU A 208 -15.41 2.78 -10.44
N ALA A 209 -15.31 3.89 -9.72
CA ALA A 209 -16.00 5.15 -10.00
C ALA A 209 -15.18 6.11 -10.85
N ALA A 210 -13.84 6.10 -10.68
CA ALA A 210 -12.89 6.83 -11.51
C ALA A 210 -11.51 6.13 -11.48
N ASP A 211 -10.72 6.31 -12.53
CA ASP A 211 -9.38 5.75 -12.68
C ASP A 211 -8.56 6.64 -13.62
N GLY A 212 -7.43 7.12 -13.17
CA GLY A 212 -6.55 7.99 -13.96
C GLY A 212 -5.59 8.81 -13.14
N PRO A 213 -4.95 9.82 -13.74
CA PRO A 213 -4.12 10.79 -13.03
C PRO A 213 -4.89 11.45 -11.87
N PRO A 214 -4.21 11.82 -10.76
CA PRO A 214 -4.90 12.37 -9.57
C PRO A 214 -5.86 13.52 -9.88
N LYS A 215 -5.45 14.46 -10.75
CA LYS A 215 -6.29 15.62 -11.14
C LYS A 215 -7.61 15.24 -11.81
N GLU A 216 -7.65 14.13 -12.53
CA GLU A 216 -8.83 13.62 -13.22
C GLU A 216 -9.67 12.74 -12.30
N ALA A 217 -9.03 11.75 -11.67
CA ALA A 217 -9.72 10.78 -10.81
C ALA A 217 -10.26 11.41 -9.50
N LEU A 218 -9.66 12.52 -9.04
CA LEU A 218 -10.11 13.30 -7.87
C LEU A 218 -10.61 14.69 -8.27
N SER A 219 -11.17 14.85 -9.47
CA SER A 219 -11.82 16.10 -9.85
C SER A 219 -12.97 16.43 -8.89
N GLU A 220 -13.30 17.72 -8.77
CA GLU A 220 -14.37 18.20 -7.88
C GLU A 220 -15.70 17.48 -8.16
N ASP A 221 -16.00 17.20 -9.42
CA ASP A 221 -17.18 16.43 -9.84
C ASP A 221 -17.17 14.98 -9.32
N VAL A 222 -16.01 14.31 -9.38
CA VAL A 222 -15.86 12.96 -8.85
C VAL A 222 -16.00 12.99 -7.33
N VAL A 223 -15.37 13.95 -6.65
CA VAL A 223 -15.47 14.11 -5.19
C VAL A 223 -16.94 14.36 -4.79
N ALA A 224 -17.62 15.28 -5.46
CA ALA A 224 -19.03 15.58 -5.17
C ALA A 224 -19.92 14.34 -5.37
N ARG A 225 -19.72 13.59 -6.46
CA ARG A 225 -20.53 12.40 -6.76
C ARG A 225 -20.29 11.26 -5.79
N VAL A 226 -19.02 11.01 -5.38
CA VAL A 226 -18.66 9.83 -4.60
C VAL A 226 -18.76 10.05 -3.09
N TRP A 227 -18.35 11.24 -2.60
CA TRP A 227 -18.39 11.58 -1.17
C TRP A 227 -19.59 12.42 -0.76
N HIS A 228 -20.40 12.88 -1.74
CA HIS A 228 -21.59 13.70 -1.53
C HIS A 228 -21.29 15.01 -0.80
N VAL A 229 -20.17 15.64 -1.14
CA VAL A 229 -19.72 16.92 -0.57
C VAL A 229 -19.37 17.90 -1.68
N ASP A 230 -19.70 19.19 -1.51
CA ASP A 230 -19.17 20.25 -2.36
C ASP A 230 -17.77 20.61 -1.87
N ALA A 231 -16.77 20.38 -2.70
CA ALA A 231 -15.38 20.58 -2.33
C ALA A 231 -14.60 21.23 -3.47
N GLN A 232 -13.54 21.95 -3.12
CA GLN A 232 -12.66 22.63 -4.06
C GLN A 232 -11.21 22.34 -3.73
N TRP A 233 -10.39 22.12 -4.76
CA TRP A 233 -8.95 22.00 -4.62
C TRP A 233 -8.30 23.39 -4.57
N LEU A 234 -7.50 23.64 -3.52
CA LEU A 234 -6.73 24.85 -3.29
C LEU A 234 -5.23 24.54 -3.35
N GLY A 235 -4.42 25.57 -3.63
CA GLY A 235 -2.96 25.47 -3.63
C GLY A 235 -2.34 25.09 -4.98
N ASP A 236 -1.02 25.08 -5.02
CA ASP A 236 -0.21 24.82 -6.21
C ASP A 236 -0.06 23.30 -6.48
N GLU A 237 0.55 22.95 -7.59
CA GLU A 237 0.87 21.56 -7.93
C GLU A 237 1.85 20.98 -6.92
N GLY A 238 1.54 19.76 -6.41
CA GLY A 238 2.30 19.10 -5.35
C GLY A 238 2.00 19.59 -3.92
N ALA A 239 1.17 20.63 -3.77
CA ALA A 239 0.74 21.19 -2.47
C ALA A 239 -0.76 21.47 -2.43
N LYS A 240 -1.56 20.58 -3.03
CA LYS A 240 -3.03 20.68 -3.06
C LYS A 240 -3.65 20.32 -1.70
N ALA A 241 -4.63 21.10 -1.31
CA ALA A 241 -5.49 20.84 -0.17
C ALA A 241 -6.96 20.83 -0.61
N LEU A 242 -7.77 19.91 -0.07
CA LEU A 242 -9.20 19.84 -0.35
C LEU A 242 -9.96 20.66 0.69
N ALA A 243 -10.63 21.72 0.25
CA ALA A 243 -11.53 22.51 1.08
C ALA A 243 -12.97 22.06 0.83
N VAL A 244 -13.65 21.59 1.88
CA VAL A 244 -15.09 21.27 1.83
C VAL A 244 -15.87 22.53 2.13
N ARG A 245 -16.77 22.92 1.22
CA ARG A 245 -17.68 24.05 1.46
C ARG A 245 -18.75 23.62 2.43
N GLY A 246 -18.91 24.39 3.51
CA GLY A 246 -20.00 24.15 4.46
C GLY A 246 -21.36 24.35 3.77
N SER A 247 -22.26 23.41 3.97
CA SER A 247 -23.67 23.52 3.60
C SER A 247 -24.39 24.53 4.48
#